data_6cc4d31a5606ffe32a446ec3610da7bb
#
_entry.id   6cc4d31a5606ffe32a446ec3610da7bb
#
_cell.length_a   1.000
_cell.length_b   1.000
_cell.length_c   1.000
_cell.angle_alpha   90.00
_cell.angle_beta   90.00
_cell.angle_gamma   90.00
#
_symmetry.space_group_name_H-M   'P 1'
#
loop_
_entity.id
_entity.type
_entity.pdbx_description
1 polymer ?
#
loop_
_entity_poly.entity_id
_entity_poly.type
_entity_poly.pdbx_seq_one_letter_code
_entity_poly.pdbx_strand_id
1 'polypeptide(L)'
;YDDFCDFIKTKTNVTVLRNARTEADDLIARWIDKHPDQQHVIVSTDKDLNQLVNPRVKQYNGVTETTLTHEGWFDKKGNHIIDKKLKAPKPAPDTEWLVFEKAMRGDPSDNIFSAYPGVRTKGTKNKIGLQEAFADRKEKGYTWNNLMLTKWVDHDGKEHRVLEDY
;
A
#
# COMPACT_ATOMS: atom_id res chain seq x y z
N TYR A 1 5.25 -10.33 26.39
CA TYR A 1 5.84 -9.84 25.14
C TYR A 1 7.36 -9.66 25.24
N ASP A 2 7.85 -8.97 26.26
CA ASP A 2 9.29 -8.75 26.46
C ASP A 2 10.03 -10.08 26.73
N ASP A 3 9.46 -10.97 27.53
CA ASP A 3 10.02 -12.31 27.79
C ASP A 3 10.10 -13.15 26.52
N PHE A 4 9.11 -13.05 25.65
CA PHE A 4 9.12 -13.73 24.35
C PHE A 4 10.23 -13.18 23.43
N CYS A 5 10.39 -11.88 23.36
CA CYS A 5 11.45 -11.24 22.59
C CYS A 5 12.85 -11.65 23.12
N ASP A 6 13.03 -11.68 24.42
CA ASP A 6 14.29 -12.10 25.06
C ASP A 6 14.57 -13.58 24.80
N PHE A 7 13.55 -14.45 24.87
CA PHE A 7 13.68 -15.86 24.53
C PHE A 7 14.14 -16.04 23.07
N ILE A 8 13.51 -15.35 22.12
CA ILE A 8 13.88 -15.44 20.69
C ILE A 8 15.33 -14.97 20.46
N LYS A 9 15.73 -13.83 21.06
CA LYS A 9 17.09 -13.30 20.94
C LYS A 9 18.16 -14.24 21.50
N THR A 10 17.86 -14.90 22.62
CA THR A 10 18.86 -15.70 23.35
C THR A 10 18.90 -17.17 22.94
N LYS A 11 17.79 -17.72 22.44
CA LYS A 11 17.62 -19.14 22.14
C LYS A 11 17.56 -19.48 20.65
N THR A 12 17.52 -18.46 19.79
CA THR A 12 17.46 -18.64 18.33
C THR A 12 18.44 -17.71 17.63
N ASN A 13 18.64 -17.93 16.32
CA ASN A 13 19.39 -17.03 15.45
C ASN A 13 18.52 -15.91 14.81
N VAL A 14 17.31 -15.78 15.29
CA VAL A 14 16.35 -14.76 14.79
C VAL A 14 16.74 -13.37 15.30
N THR A 15 16.79 -12.41 14.41
CA THR A 15 16.99 -11.00 14.76
C THR A 15 15.67 -10.39 15.19
N VAL A 16 15.64 -9.76 16.36
CA VAL A 16 14.48 -9.03 16.86
C VAL A 16 14.74 -7.52 16.74
N LEU A 17 13.93 -6.84 15.96
CA LEU A 17 13.97 -5.39 15.79
C LEU A 17 12.85 -4.75 16.59
N ARG A 18 13.20 -3.76 17.39
CA ARG A 18 12.23 -2.98 18.18
C ARG A 18 12.72 -1.55 18.34
N ASN A 19 11.82 -0.60 18.14
CA ASN A 19 12.10 0.81 18.35
C ASN A 19 10.84 1.48 18.94
N ALA A 20 11.00 2.24 20.03
CA ALA A 20 9.89 2.88 20.72
C ALA A 20 9.24 4.02 19.91
N ARG A 21 9.92 4.54 18.89
CA ARG A 21 9.48 5.69 18.07
C ARG A 21 9.21 5.33 16.62
N THR A 22 9.27 4.05 16.26
CA THR A 22 9.12 3.59 14.88
C THR A 22 8.16 2.42 14.84
N GLU A 23 7.17 2.48 13.96
CA GLU A 23 6.23 1.38 13.75
C GLU A 23 6.91 0.16 13.13
N ALA A 24 6.34 -1.02 13.34
CA ALA A 24 6.89 -2.27 12.80
C ALA A 24 6.96 -2.25 11.26
N ASP A 25 6.00 -1.64 10.60
CA ASP A 25 5.93 -1.53 9.14
C ASP A 25 7.10 -0.73 8.57
N ASP A 26 7.48 0.35 9.24
CA ASP A 26 8.64 1.16 8.89
C ASP A 26 9.96 0.40 9.09
N LEU A 27 10.04 -0.41 10.13
CA LEU A 27 11.20 -1.27 10.39
C LEU A 27 11.34 -2.35 9.30
N ILE A 28 10.23 -2.94 8.86
CA ILE A 28 10.21 -3.90 7.75
C ILE A 28 10.69 -3.24 6.46
N ALA A 29 10.16 -2.09 6.11
CA ALA A 29 10.54 -1.35 4.92
C ALA A 29 12.02 -0.98 4.93
N ARG A 30 12.54 -0.48 6.04
CA ARG A 30 13.96 -0.14 6.21
C ARG A 30 14.88 -1.35 6.15
N TRP A 31 14.48 -2.47 6.72
CA TRP A 31 15.23 -3.72 6.62
C TRP A 31 15.39 -4.17 5.17
N ILE A 32 14.31 -4.14 4.41
CA ILE A 32 14.30 -4.48 2.99
C ILE A 32 15.23 -3.55 2.20
N ASP A 33 15.16 -2.24 2.44
CA ASP A 33 16.00 -1.25 1.76
C ASP A 33 17.49 -1.40 2.09
N LYS A 34 17.80 -1.80 3.32
CA LYS A 34 19.19 -2.02 3.76
C LYS A 34 19.81 -3.33 3.25
N HIS A 35 18.99 -4.23 2.73
CA HIS A 35 19.42 -5.52 2.21
C HIS A 35 18.97 -5.70 0.75
N PRO A 36 19.45 -4.85 -0.19
CA PRO A 36 18.98 -4.82 -1.57
C PRO A 36 19.31 -6.10 -2.37
N ASP A 37 20.34 -6.85 -1.93
CA ASP A 37 20.80 -8.06 -2.62
C ASP A 37 20.10 -9.34 -2.12
N GLN A 38 19.15 -9.20 -1.17
CA GLN A 38 18.47 -10.34 -0.57
C GLN A 38 17.02 -10.46 -1.07
N GLN A 39 16.53 -11.69 -1.08
CA GLN A 39 15.12 -12.01 -1.24
C GLN A 39 14.43 -11.92 0.12
N HIS A 40 13.21 -11.38 0.15
CA HIS A 40 12.44 -11.23 1.38
C HIS A 40 11.06 -11.86 1.28
N VAL A 41 10.62 -12.47 2.37
CA VAL A 41 9.25 -12.95 2.53
C VAL A 41 8.66 -12.25 3.76
N ILE A 42 7.68 -11.39 3.57
CA ILE A 42 6.92 -10.77 4.66
C ILE A 42 5.82 -11.74 5.07
N VAL A 43 5.78 -12.14 6.34
CA VAL A 43 4.71 -12.97 6.89
C VAL A 43 3.77 -12.06 7.68
N SER A 44 2.65 -11.70 7.08
CA SER A 44 1.67 -10.79 7.69
C SER A 44 0.33 -10.85 6.96
N THR A 45 -0.76 -10.58 7.70
CA THR A 45 -2.10 -10.39 7.14
C THR A 45 -2.37 -8.94 6.77
N ASP A 46 -1.46 -8.03 7.09
CA ASP A 46 -1.64 -6.59 6.89
C ASP A 46 -1.55 -6.23 5.40
N LYS A 47 -2.66 -5.70 4.87
CA LYS A 47 -2.75 -5.26 3.47
C LYS A 47 -1.87 -4.06 3.15
N ASP A 48 -1.52 -3.25 4.14
CA ASP A 48 -0.66 -2.09 3.93
C ASP A 48 0.75 -2.48 3.52
N LEU A 49 1.21 -3.67 3.91
CA LEU A 49 2.49 -4.23 3.50
C LEU A 49 2.52 -4.71 2.03
N ASN A 50 1.37 -4.81 1.37
CA ASN A 50 1.31 -5.14 -0.06
C ASN A 50 2.09 -4.13 -0.91
N GLN A 51 2.20 -2.89 -0.46
CA GLN A 51 2.98 -1.86 -1.17
C GLN A 51 4.49 -2.12 -1.23
N LEU A 52 5.00 -3.02 -0.40
CA LEU A 52 6.42 -3.39 -0.38
C LEU A 52 6.77 -4.53 -1.35
N VAL A 53 5.76 -5.16 -1.93
CA VAL A 53 5.96 -6.29 -2.86
C VAL A 53 6.61 -5.81 -4.16
N ASN A 54 7.67 -6.52 -4.58
CA ASN A 54 8.41 -6.29 -5.80
C ASN A 54 9.09 -7.61 -6.24
N PRO A 55 9.91 -7.68 -7.31
CA PRO A 55 10.54 -8.93 -7.74
C PRO A 55 11.37 -9.67 -6.69
N ARG A 56 11.85 -8.98 -5.66
CA ARG A 56 12.65 -9.59 -4.57
C ARG A 56 11.92 -9.67 -3.23
N VAL A 57 10.68 -9.15 -3.14
CA VAL A 57 9.88 -9.13 -1.92
C VAL A 57 8.49 -9.70 -2.19
N LYS A 58 8.09 -10.71 -1.45
CA LYS A 58 6.75 -11.26 -1.48
C LYS A 58 6.13 -11.26 -0.08
N GLN A 59 4.81 -11.33 -0.02
CA GLN A 59 4.06 -11.37 1.23
C GLN A 59 3.24 -12.66 1.32
N TYR A 60 3.41 -13.37 2.42
CA TYR A 60 2.64 -14.55 2.76
C TYR A 60 1.61 -14.22 3.85
N ASN A 61 0.35 -14.57 3.57
CA ASN A 61 -0.74 -14.49 4.54
C ASN A 61 -1.02 -15.88 5.11
N GLY A 62 -0.67 -16.09 6.38
CA GLY A 62 -0.81 -17.39 7.03
C GLY A 62 -2.25 -17.78 7.37
N VAL A 63 -3.19 -16.83 7.37
CA VAL A 63 -4.62 -17.10 7.61
C VAL A 63 -5.29 -17.66 6.36
N THR A 64 -5.08 -17.02 5.22
CA THR A 64 -5.64 -17.44 3.92
C THR A 64 -4.75 -18.44 3.19
N GLU A 65 -3.54 -18.69 3.68
CA GLU A 65 -2.50 -19.50 3.04
C GLU A 65 -2.19 -19.05 1.60
N THR A 66 -2.20 -17.74 1.38
CA THR A 66 -1.96 -17.13 0.06
C THR A 66 -0.66 -16.33 0.05
N THR A 67 -0.02 -16.27 -1.11
CA THR A 67 1.21 -15.50 -1.33
C THR A 67 0.98 -14.45 -2.39
N LEU A 68 1.29 -13.21 -2.08
CA LEU A 68 1.34 -12.11 -3.04
C LEU A 68 2.78 -11.91 -3.52
N THR A 69 2.97 -11.95 -4.83
CA THR A 69 4.22 -11.62 -5.51
C THR A 69 4.00 -10.50 -6.52
N HIS A 70 5.07 -10.00 -7.15
CA HIS A 70 4.96 -9.03 -8.23
C HIS A 70 4.22 -9.58 -9.47
N GLU A 71 4.08 -10.91 -9.59
CA GLU A 71 3.37 -11.58 -10.68
C GLU A 71 1.88 -11.81 -10.37
N GLY A 72 1.45 -11.61 -9.13
CA GLY A 72 0.08 -11.80 -8.70
C GLY A 72 -0.06 -12.64 -7.45
N TRP A 73 -1.24 -13.22 -7.27
CA TRP A 73 -1.62 -13.99 -6.10
C TRP A 73 -1.55 -15.49 -6.36
N PHE A 74 -1.01 -16.22 -5.40
CA PHE A 74 -0.85 -17.66 -5.45
C PHE A 74 -1.49 -18.33 -4.25
N ASP A 75 -2.07 -19.53 -4.46
CA ASP A 75 -2.59 -20.37 -3.40
C ASP A 75 -1.47 -21.20 -2.71
N LYS A 76 -1.83 -21.99 -1.72
CA LYS A 76 -0.89 -22.85 -0.98
C LYS A 76 -0.22 -23.95 -1.84
N LYS A 77 -0.79 -24.25 -3.00
CA LYS A 77 -0.25 -25.23 -3.95
C LYS A 77 0.67 -24.57 -4.98
N GLY A 78 0.84 -23.26 -4.92
CA GLY A 78 1.63 -22.51 -5.89
C GLY A 78 0.92 -22.19 -7.20
N ASN A 79 -0.39 -22.36 -7.27
CA ASN A 79 -1.20 -22.01 -8.44
C ASN A 79 -1.70 -20.58 -8.36
N HIS A 80 -1.79 -19.90 -9.51
CA HIS A 80 -2.41 -18.59 -9.57
C HIS A 80 -3.86 -18.60 -9.05
N ILE A 81 -4.20 -17.64 -8.22
CA ILE A 81 -5.58 -17.40 -7.82
C ILE A 81 -6.30 -16.71 -8.97
N ILE A 82 -7.44 -17.27 -9.38
CA ILE A 82 -8.25 -16.72 -10.48
C ILE A 82 -9.23 -15.69 -9.95
N ASP A 83 -9.21 -14.50 -10.56
CA ASP A 83 -10.23 -13.49 -10.32
C ASP A 83 -11.54 -13.90 -11.01
N LYS A 84 -12.60 -14.05 -10.23
CA LYS A 84 -13.91 -14.52 -10.73
C LYS A 84 -14.56 -13.53 -11.71
N LYS A 85 -14.26 -12.23 -11.59
CA LYS A 85 -14.83 -11.20 -12.47
C LYS A 85 -14.08 -11.12 -13.79
N LEU A 86 -12.76 -11.18 -13.71
CA LEU A 86 -11.88 -11.10 -14.88
C LEU A 86 -11.76 -12.45 -15.61
N LYS A 87 -12.11 -13.56 -14.94
CA LYS A 87 -11.88 -14.94 -15.44
C LYS A 87 -10.44 -15.20 -15.87
N ALA A 88 -9.51 -14.58 -15.18
CA ALA A 88 -8.08 -14.60 -15.45
C ALA A 88 -7.29 -14.59 -14.12
N PRO A 89 -5.99 -14.91 -14.12
CA PRO A 89 -5.17 -14.81 -12.91
C PRO A 89 -5.32 -13.43 -12.26
N LYS A 90 -5.54 -13.41 -10.94
CA LYS A 90 -5.66 -12.16 -10.19
C LYS A 90 -4.34 -11.40 -10.25
N PRO A 91 -4.30 -10.19 -10.83
CA PRO A 91 -3.06 -9.44 -11.00
C PRO A 91 -2.52 -8.94 -9.66
N ALA A 92 -1.20 -8.72 -9.60
CA ALA A 92 -0.59 -8.02 -8.49
C ALA A 92 -1.13 -6.58 -8.42
N PRO A 93 -1.34 -6.03 -7.21
CA PRO A 93 -1.71 -4.63 -7.08
C PRO A 93 -0.56 -3.73 -7.56
N ASP A 94 -0.90 -2.61 -8.20
CA ASP A 94 0.06 -1.53 -8.48
C ASP A 94 0.41 -0.84 -7.16
N THR A 95 1.65 -0.95 -6.73
CA THR A 95 2.09 -0.40 -5.44
C THR A 95 2.05 1.13 -5.42
N GLU A 96 2.35 1.80 -6.53
CA GLU A 96 2.20 3.25 -6.66
C GLU A 96 0.73 3.67 -6.54
N TRP A 97 -0.18 2.89 -7.13
CA TRP A 97 -1.61 3.10 -7.00
C TRP A 97 -2.10 2.98 -5.56
N LEU A 98 -1.64 1.97 -4.81
CA LEU A 98 -2.05 1.78 -3.41
C LEU A 98 -1.67 2.98 -2.54
N VAL A 99 -0.47 3.50 -2.70
CA VAL A 99 0.00 4.69 -1.98
C VAL A 99 -0.80 5.92 -2.37
N PHE A 100 -1.00 6.14 -3.66
CA PHE A 100 -1.80 7.25 -4.18
C PHE A 100 -3.24 7.21 -3.68
N GLU A 101 -3.90 6.06 -3.78
CA GLU A 101 -5.28 5.89 -3.31
C GLU A 101 -5.40 6.17 -1.81
N LYS A 102 -4.47 5.66 -1.00
CA LYS A 102 -4.47 5.88 0.45
C LYS A 102 -4.27 7.34 0.82
N ALA A 103 -3.38 8.04 0.14
CA ALA A 103 -3.17 9.48 0.35
C ALA A 103 -4.39 10.31 -0.05
N MET A 104 -5.04 9.98 -1.16
CA MET A 104 -6.22 10.72 -1.64
C MET A 104 -7.46 10.49 -0.80
N ARG A 105 -7.71 9.24 -0.38
CA ARG A 105 -8.88 8.88 0.43
C ARG A 105 -8.69 9.12 1.91
N GLY A 106 -7.43 9.10 2.37
CA GLY A 106 -7.10 9.01 3.78
C GLY A 106 -7.42 7.63 4.37
N ASP A 107 -7.06 7.46 5.61
CA ASP A 107 -7.36 6.25 6.39
C ASP A 107 -7.54 6.62 7.86
N PRO A 108 -8.79 6.70 8.37
CA PRO A 108 -9.04 7.05 9.77
C PRO A 108 -8.42 6.06 10.75
N SER A 109 -8.26 4.77 10.39
CA SER A 109 -7.66 3.77 11.26
C SER A 109 -6.17 4.01 11.51
N ASP A 110 -5.48 4.61 10.53
CA ASP A 110 -4.05 4.96 10.59
C ASP A 110 -3.83 6.47 10.79
N ASN A 111 -4.88 7.26 11.09
CA ASN A 111 -4.82 8.72 11.18
C ASN A 111 -4.27 9.42 9.94
N ILE A 112 -4.51 8.85 8.77
CA ILE A 112 -4.11 9.47 7.50
C ILE A 112 -5.21 10.43 7.04
N PHE A 113 -4.84 11.70 6.92
CA PHE A 113 -5.70 12.75 6.40
C PHE A 113 -5.98 12.54 4.91
N SER A 114 -7.23 12.76 4.48
CA SER A 114 -7.58 12.70 3.07
C SER A 114 -7.13 13.97 2.33
N ALA A 115 -6.32 13.82 1.30
CA ALA A 115 -5.95 14.95 0.45
C ALA A 115 -7.13 15.49 -0.38
N TYR A 116 -8.14 14.65 -0.64
CA TYR A 116 -9.36 15.04 -1.35
C TYR A 116 -10.59 14.27 -0.85
N PRO A 117 -11.28 14.75 0.20
CA PRO A 117 -12.46 14.08 0.74
C PRO A 117 -13.59 13.91 -0.29
N GLY A 118 -14.30 12.78 -0.22
CA GLY A 118 -15.41 12.51 -1.14
C GLY A 118 -15.00 12.20 -2.57
N VAL A 119 -13.71 11.98 -2.82
CA VAL A 119 -13.20 11.54 -4.11
C VAL A 119 -13.77 10.18 -4.51
N ARG A 120 -13.93 9.95 -5.82
CA ARG A 120 -14.42 8.69 -6.38
C ARG A 120 -13.33 7.99 -7.19
N THR A 121 -13.34 6.66 -7.15
CA THR A 121 -12.44 5.84 -7.96
C THR A 121 -12.65 6.06 -9.45
N LYS A 122 -13.92 6.12 -9.88
CA LYS A 122 -14.31 6.47 -11.26
C LYS A 122 -14.92 7.86 -11.28
N GLY A 123 -14.54 8.67 -12.27
CA GLY A 123 -15.07 10.00 -12.48
C GLY A 123 -16.57 10.02 -12.80
N THR A 124 -17.17 11.17 -12.58
CA THR A 124 -18.53 11.52 -13.01
C THR A 124 -18.47 12.80 -13.80
N LYS A 125 -19.60 13.25 -14.37
CA LYS A 125 -19.68 14.51 -15.12
C LYS A 125 -19.06 15.71 -14.37
N ASN A 126 -19.14 15.72 -13.03
CA ASN A 126 -18.72 16.85 -12.20
C ASN A 126 -17.54 16.51 -11.25
N LYS A 127 -16.98 15.31 -11.30
CA LYS A 127 -15.87 14.89 -10.42
C LYS A 127 -14.82 14.11 -11.18
N ILE A 128 -13.57 14.48 -10.97
CA ILE A 128 -12.42 13.77 -11.52
C ILE A 128 -12.29 12.43 -10.77
N GLY A 129 -12.20 11.33 -11.52
CA GLY A 129 -11.92 10.00 -10.97
C GLY A 129 -10.45 9.81 -10.68
N LEU A 130 -10.14 9.09 -9.59
CA LEU A 130 -8.76 8.78 -9.23
C LEU A 130 -8.06 7.90 -10.27
N GLN A 131 -8.77 6.90 -10.82
CA GLN A 131 -8.20 6.00 -11.82
C GLN A 131 -7.82 6.72 -13.11
N GLU A 132 -8.71 7.60 -13.60
CA GLU A 132 -8.47 8.37 -14.82
C GLU A 132 -7.29 9.33 -14.64
N ALA A 133 -7.24 10.04 -13.50
CA ALA A 133 -6.15 10.96 -13.19
C ALA A 133 -4.81 10.23 -13.04
N PHE A 134 -4.80 9.12 -12.32
CA PHE A 134 -3.59 8.34 -12.09
C PHE A 134 -3.03 7.73 -13.40
N ALA A 135 -3.90 7.21 -14.25
CA ALA A 135 -3.51 6.71 -15.57
C ALA A 135 -2.94 7.82 -16.46
N ASP A 136 -3.57 9.01 -16.43
CA ASP A 136 -3.19 10.16 -17.28
C ASP A 136 -1.86 10.81 -16.85
N ARG A 137 -1.36 10.57 -15.62
CA ARG A 137 -0.11 11.20 -15.14
C ARG A 137 1.12 10.92 -16.00
N LYS A 138 1.13 9.78 -16.69
CA LYS A 138 2.22 9.34 -17.60
C LYS A 138 1.88 9.58 -19.06
N GLU A 139 0.71 10.08 -19.37
CA GLU A 139 0.24 10.39 -20.70
C GLU A 139 0.28 11.91 -20.96
N LYS A 140 -0.87 12.51 -21.20
CA LYS A 140 -0.98 13.97 -21.44
C LYS A 140 -0.90 14.80 -20.17
N GLY A 141 -1.30 14.24 -19.03
CA GLY A 141 -1.25 14.89 -17.73
C GLY A 141 -2.35 15.91 -17.45
N TYR A 142 -3.31 16.11 -18.33
CA TYR A 142 -4.37 17.11 -18.14
C TYR A 142 -5.29 16.78 -16.96
N THR A 143 -5.78 15.55 -16.91
CA THR A 143 -6.66 15.11 -15.82
C THR A 143 -5.90 15.05 -14.49
N TRP A 144 -4.67 14.59 -14.50
CA TRP A 144 -3.79 14.60 -13.35
C TRP A 144 -3.56 16.02 -12.82
N ASN A 145 -3.21 16.98 -13.70
CA ASN A 145 -2.99 18.36 -13.32
C ASN A 145 -4.26 19.01 -12.77
N ASN A 146 -5.42 18.74 -13.38
CA ASN A 146 -6.70 19.24 -12.90
C ASN A 146 -7.02 18.74 -11.49
N LEU A 147 -6.72 17.45 -11.21
CA LEU A 147 -6.87 16.90 -9.87
C LEU A 147 -5.94 17.59 -8.87
N MET A 148 -4.67 17.73 -9.19
CA MET A 148 -3.67 18.34 -8.31
C MET A 148 -3.95 19.82 -8.01
N LEU A 149 -4.52 20.56 -8.97
CA LEU A 149 -4.89 21.97 -8.82
C LEU A 149 -6.24 22.16 -8.12
N THR A 150 -6.98 21.10 -7.83
CA THR A 150 -8.29 21.19 -7.16
C THR A 150 -8.12 21.72 -5.75
N LYS A 151 -9.03 22.61 -5.37
CA LYS A 151 -9.15 23.17 -4.03
C LYS A 151 -10.45 22.73 -3.39
N TRP A 152 -10.43 22.57 -2.08
CA TRP A 152 -11.64 22.29 -1.30
C TRP A 152 -11.56 22.97 0.05
N VAL A 153 -12.71 23.16 0.70
CA VAL A 153 -12.82 23.82 2.01
C VAL A 153 -13.33 22.81 3.02
N ASP A 154 -12.65 22.71 4.16
CA ASP A 154 -13.06 21.83 5.25
C ASP A 154 -14.21 22.44 6.10
N HIS A 155 -14.68 21.68 7.10
CA HIS A 155 -15.76 22.11 7.98
C HIS A 155 -15.38 23.32 8.86
N ASP A 156 -14.10 23.62 9.05
CA ASP A 156 -13.60 24.79 9.77
C ASP A 156 -13.42 26.01 8.85
N GLY A 157 -13.74 25.88 7.57
CA GLY A 157 -13.59 26.95 6.57
C GLY A 157 -12.18 27.13 6.05
N LYS A 158 -11.24 26.21 6.34
CA LYS A 158 -9.87 26.24 5.83
C LYS A 158 -9.84 25.72 4.40
N GLU A 159 -9.18 26.47 3.52
CA GLU A 159 -8.94 26.04 2.14
C GLU A 159 -7.77 25.05 2.08
N HIS A 160 -7.95 23.97 1.33
CA HIS A 160 -6.95 22.95 1.04
C HIS A 160 -6.71 22.85 -0.46
N ARG A 161 -5.47 22.52 -0.82
CA ARG A 161 -5.10 22.19 -2.20
C ARG A 161 -4.64 20.75 -2.25
N VAL A 162 -5.15 19.97 -3.20
CA VAL A 162 -4.81 18.55 -3.34
C VAL A 162 -3.30 18.36 -3.47
N LEU A 163 -2.62 19.19 -4.26
CA LEU A 163 -1.17 19.08 -4.46
C LEU A 163 -0.37 19.29 -3.17
N GLU A 164 -0.82 20.19 -2.31
CA GLU A 164 -0.12 20.50 -1.05
C GLU A 164 -0.33 19.41 0.00
N ASP A 165 -1.50 18.78 0.00
CA ASP A 165 -1.87 17.74 0.95
C ASP A 165 -1.46 16.32 0.48
N TYR A 166 -1.28 16.13 -0.81
CA TYR A 166 -0.79 14.89 -1.40
C TYR A 166 0.71 14.72 -1.22
#